data_17c52fdeba5150822d0fc56a1a7c9520
#
_entry.id   17c52fdeba5150822d0fc56a1a7c9520
#
_cell.length_a   1.000
_cell.length_b   1.000
_cell.length_c   1.000
_cell.angle_alpha   90.00
_cell.angle_beta   90.00
_cell.angle_gamma   90.00
#
_symmetry.space_group_name_H-M   'P 1'
#
loop_
_entity.id
_entity.type
_entity.pdbx_description
1 polymer ?
#
loop_
_entity_poly.entity_id
_entity_poly.type
_entity_poly.pdbx_seq_one_letter_code
_entity_poly.pdbx_strand_id
1 'polypeptide(L)'
;MPATSQAPSLTDLEAKAKIIRKDIITNTTTAGSGHPTSSLSGVEIAVALYFGGILRYDPKNPHWRERDRFILSKGHAAPLLYAVLAKAGYFSTDLLQTLRKLDSPLEGHPNMRRLPGVEASTGSLGQGLSIGIGHALATRLDGFGSRVYVLTGDGELDEGQVWEAAMAAKKFKLDNLVAMVDENGYQQTGPTAEVLDLRPLLPRWEACGWFAQEINGHELKEVLAAFQKAAATKGRPSVIIAHTVKGYPITDVLGSDMNYHGKALSPEQAKRALQEIDAR
;
A
#
# COMPACT_ATOMS: atom_id res chain seq x y z
N MET A 1 8.00 -26.09 8.71
CA MET A 1 6.75 -25.32 8.86
C MET A 1 6.94 -24.41 10.07
N PRO A 2 6.85 -23.09 9.96
CA PRO A 2 6.80 -22.27 11.16
C PRO A 2 5.48 -22.55 11.88
N ALA A 3 5.52 -22.49 13.20
CA ALA A 3 4.44 -22.80 14.11
C ALA A 3 3.14 -22.09 13.69
N THR A 4 2.03 -22.80 13.81
CA THR A 4 0.67 -22.27 13.74
C THR A 4 0.46 -21.25 14.85
N SER A 5 0.91 -20.00 14.63
CA SER A 5 0.46 -18.88 15.41
C SER A 5 -1.02 -18.68 15.08
N GLN A 6 -1.84 -18.62 16.10
CA GLN A 6 -3.25 -18.26 15.99
C GLN A 6 -3.38 -17.01 15.10
N ALA A 7 -4.33 -16.99 14.18
CA ALA A 7 -4.53 -15.81 13.32
C ALA A 7 -4.68 -14.56 14.22
N PRO A 8 -4.00 -13.46 13.89
CA PRO A 8 -4.03 -12.25 14.72
C PRO A 8 -5.48 -11.76 14.87
N SER A 9 -5.83 -11.28 16.06
CA SER A 9 -7.15 -10.70 16.29
C SER A 9 -7.28 -9.34 15.58
N LEU A 10 -8.49 -8.87 15.33
CA LEU A 10 -8.72 -7.53 14.80
C LEU A 10 -8.09 -6.47 15.70
N THR A 11 -8.21 -6.61 17.02
CA THR A 11 -7.60 -5.71 18.00
C THR A 11 -6.07 -5.64 17.88
N ASP A 12 -5.39 -6.77 17.60
CA ASP A 12 -3.95 -6.78 17.38
C ASP A 12 -3.58 -6.02 16.09
N LEU A 13 -4.40 -6.15 15.05
CA LEU A 13 -4.19 -5.44 13.79
C LEU A 13 -4.46 -3.94 13.93
N GLU A 14 -5.50 -3.54 14.66
CA GLU A 14 -5.78 -2.14 14.99
C GLU A 14 -4.63 -1.51 15.78
N ALA A 15 -4.13 -2.20 16.81
CA ALA A 15 -2.95 -1.75 17.57
C ALA A 15 -1.72 -1.61 16.66
N LYS A 16 -1.53 -2.54 15.71
CA LYS A 16 -0.44 -2.46 14.73
C LYS A 16 -0.61 -1.26 13.80
N ALA A 17 -1.83 -1.00 13.32
CA ALA A 17 -2.14 0.17 12.49
C ALA A 17 -1.83 1.47 13.21
N LYS A 18 -2.22 1.58 14.49
CA LYS A 18 -1.92 2.73 15.35
C LYS A 18 -0.40 2.98 15.45
N ILE A 19 0.40 1.95 15.68
CA ILE A 19 1.87 2.04 15.75
C ILE A 19 2.45 2.53 14.42
N ILE A 20 2.03 1.96 13.29
CA ILE A 20 2.52 2.33 11.96
C ILE A 20 2.18 3.79 11.63
N ARG A 21 0.98 4.26 11.96
CA ARG A 21 0.60 5.66 11.83
C ARG A 21 1.52 6.60 12.60
N LYS A 22 1.84 6.25 13.85
CA LYS A 22 2.78 7.04 14.67
C LYS A 22 4.17 7.09 14.04
N ASP A 23 4.67 5.95 13.55
CA ASP A 23 5.95 5.90 12.85
C ASP A 23 5.95 6.81 11.59
N ILE A 24 4.89 6.78 10.78
CA ILE A 24 4.75 7.64 9.60
C ILE A 24 4.83 9.12 9.99
N ILE A 25 4.04 9.55 10.97
CA ILE A 25 4.02 10.95 11.43
C ILE A 25 5.38 11.37 11.98
N THR A 26 5.93 10.57 12.91
CA THR A 26 7.20 10.88 13.56
C THR A 26 8.33 11.00 12.54
N ASN A 27 8.44 10.03 11.64
CA ASN A 27 9.57 9.97 10.71
C ASN A 27 9.49 11.05 9.62
N THR A 28 8.30 11.33 9.07
CA THR A 28 8.13 12.41 8.08
C THR A 28 8.32 13.78 8.70
N THR A 29 7.88 13.99 9.95
CA THR A 29 8.10 15.24 10.68
C THR A 29 9.58 15.44 11.00
N THR A 30 10.28 14.40 11.49
CA THR A 30 11.72 14.45 11.77
C THR A 30 12.53 14.72 10.50
N ALA A 31 12.13 14.16 9.38
CA ALA A 31 12.76 14.42 8.07
C ALA A 31 12.43 15.80 7.50
N GLY A 32 11.40 16.49 8.00
CA GLY A 32 10.87 17.72 7.41
C GLY A 32 10.37 17.53 5.97
N SER A 33 10.13 16.28 5.57
CA SER A 33 9.84 15.90 4.17
C SER A 33 9.14 14.55 4.11
N GLY A 34 8.33 14.32 3.06
CA GLY A 34 7.63 13.06 2.82
C GLY A 34 6.16 13.28 2.54
N HIS A 35 5.43 12.17 2.41
CA HIS A 35 4.01 12.16 2.06
C HIS A 35 3.19 11.49 3.18
N PRO A 36 3.05 12.12 4.37
CA PRO A 36 2.35 11.50 5.48
C PRO A 36 0.92 11.13 5.14
N THR A 37 0.13 12.03 4.53
CA THR A 37 -1.29 11.81 4.27
C THR A 37 -1.56 10.68 3.28
N SER A 38 -0.75 10.59 2.21
CA SER A 38 -0.82 9.48 1.25
C SER A 38 -0.31 8.15 1.82
N SER A 39 0.48 8.20 2.89
CA SER A 39 0.94 7.02 3.61
C SER A 39 -0.11 6.54 4.60
N LEU A 40 -0.81 7.47 5.26
CA LEU A 40 -1.82 7.16 6.27
C LEU A 40 -3.06 6.48 5.67
N SER A 41 -3.50 6.87 4.47
CA SER A 41 -4.71 6.31 3.84
C SER A 41 -4.61 4.80 3.56
N GLY A 42 -3.41 4.29 3.29
CA GLY A 42 -3.19 2.88 2.96
C GLY A 42 -2.82 1.98 4.15
N VAL A 43 -2.90 2.47 5.39
CA VAL A 43 -2.37 1.75 6.56
C VAL A 43 -3.11 0.42 6.79
N GLU A 44 -4.45 0.41 6.79
CA GLU A 44 -5.22 -0.82 7.00
C GLU A 44 -4.94 -1.87 5.94
N ILE A 45 -4.82 -1.45 4.68
CA ILE A 45 -4.51 -2.34 3.56
C ILE A 45 -3.16 -3.02 3.79
N ALA A 46 -2.13 -2.24 4.14
CA ALA A 46 -0.79 -2.76 4.36
C ALA A 46 -0.70 -3.63 5.64
N VAL A 47 -1.41 -3.23 6.70
CA VAL A 47 -1.49 -4.01 7.96
C VAL A 47 -2.19 -5.34 7.73
N ALA A 48 -3.33 -5.37 7.07
CA ALA A 48 -4.04 -6.61 6.73
C ALA A 48 -3.15 -7.53 5.88
N LEU A 49 -2.42 -6.97 4.93
CA LEU A 49 -1.55 -7.72 4.03
C LEU A 49 -0.39 -8.39 4.80
N TYR A 50 0.39 -7.61 5.55
CA TYR A 50 1.61 -8.10 6.21
C TYR A 50 1.35 -8.82 7.53
N PHE A 51 0.35 -8.39 8.31
CA PHE A 51 0.12 -8.91 9.66
C PHE A 51 -1.20 -9.70 9.79
N GLY A 52 -2.09 -9.63 8.79
CA GLY A 52 -3.35 -10.37 8.76
C GLY A 52 -3.25 -11.80 8.21
N GLY A 53 -2.03 -12.31 7.97
CA GLY A 53 -1.82 -13.66 7.43
C GLY A 53 -2.12 -13.81 5.94
N ILE A 54 -2.18 -12.71 5.20
CA ILE A 54 -2.44 -12.70 3.75
C ILE A 54 -1.14 -12.92 2.95
N LEU A 55 -0.12 -12.12 3.22
CA LEU A 55 1.17 -12.15 2.52
C LEU A 55 2.09 -13.22 3.10
N ARG A 56 2.61 -14.11 2.27
CA ARG A 56 3.65 -15.06 2.65
C ARG A 56 5.02 -14.42 2.46
N TYR A 57 5.73 -14.14 3.54
CA TYR A 57 7.05 -13.54 3.51
C TYR A 57 7.92 -14.10 4.65
N ASP A 58 9.23 -13.94 4.51
CA ASP A 58 10.19 -14.25 5.56
C ASP A 58 11.23 -13.12 5.63
N PRO A 59 11.22 -12.27 6.67
CA PRO A 59 12.17 -11.17 6.78
C PRO A 59 13.62 -11.64 7.02
N LYS A 60 13.82 -12.88 7.51
CA LYS A 60 15.14 -13.47 7.68
C LYS A 60 15.68 -14.06 6.37
N ASN A 61 14.81 -14.34 5.41
CA ASN A 61 15.16 -14.78 4.07
C ASN A 61 14.43 -13.93 3.01
N PRO A 62 14.80 -12.65 2.85
CA PRO A 62 14.10 -11.71 1.97
C PRO A 62 14.18 -12.11 0.48
N HIS A 63 15.09 -13.03 0.13
CA HIS A 63 15.24 -13.55 -1.22
C HIS A 63 14.58 -14.92 -1.45
N TRP A 64 13.77 -15.39 -0.49
CA TRP A 64 12.99 -16.60 -0.68
C TRP A 64 12.17 -16.54 -1.97
N ARG A 65 12.43 -17.44 -2.89
CA ARG A 65 11.88 -17.37 -4.26
C ARG A 65 10.36 -17.51 -4.29
N GLU A 66 9.80 -18.36 -3.42
CA GLU A 66 8.36 -18.68 -3.38
C GLU A 66 7.55 -17.71 -2.49
N ARG A 67 8.17 -16.63 -1.98
CA ARG A 67 7.43 -15.61 -1.22
C ARG A 67 6.41 -14.91 -2.10
N ASP A 68 5.36 -14.37 -1.51
CA ASP A 68 4.48 -13.43 -2.19
C ASP A 68 5.22 -12.09 -2.42
N ARG A 69 4.72 -11.26 -3.33
CA ARG A 69 5.32 -9.98 -3.68
C ARG A 69 4.33 -8.86 -3.38
N PHE A 70 4.81 -7.85 -2.69
CA PHE A 70 4.06 -6.59 -2.52
C PHE A 70 4.78 -5.45 -3.21
N ILE A 71 4.09 -4.76 -4.11
CA ILE A 71 4.59 -3.60 -4.84
C ILE A 71 3.77 -2.38 -4.44
N LEU A 72 4.43 -1.40 -3.82
CA LEU A 72 3.85 -0.09 -3.56
C LEU A 72 3.99 0.75 -4.83
N SER A 73 2.98 0.75 -5.72
CA SER A 73 3.01 1.48 -6.99
C SER A 73 2.98 3.00 -6.77
N LYS A 74 2.13 3.48 -5.85
CA LYS A 74 2.16 4.85 -5.35
C LYS A 74 3.41 5.11 -4.49
N GLY A 75 4.59 5.07 -5.12
CA GLY A 75 5.89 5.03 -4.44
C GLY A 75 6.16 6.19 -3.51
N HIS A 76 5.46 7.32 -3.68
CA HIS A 76 5.54 8.46 -2.77
C HIS A 76 5.03 8.13 -1.35
N ALA A 77 4.18 7.09 -1.18
CA ALA A 77 3.79 6.58 0.13
C ALA A 77 4.88 5.67 0.78
N ALA A 78 6.15 5.82 0.38
CA ALA A 78 7.29 5.10 0.94
C ALA A 78 7.33 5.07 2.49
N PRO A 79 6.96 6.15 3.24
CA PRO A 79 6.92 6.08 4.70
C PRO A 79 6.03 4.96 5.24
N LEU A 80 4.90 4.64 4.58
CA LEU A 80 4.06 3.49 4.92
C LEU A 80 4.83 2.18 4.74
N LEU A 81 5.43 1.99 3.56
CA LEU A 81 6.17 0.75 3.26
C LEU A 81 7.32 0.54 4.24
N TYR A 82 8.08 1.60 4.53
CA TYR A 82 9.21 1.50 5.45
C TYR A 82 8.78 1.16 6.88
N ALA A 83 7.72 1.79 7.38
CA ALA A 83 7.17 1.47 8.70
C ALA A 83 6.70 0.01 8.78
N VAL A 84 6.00 -0.47 7.74
CA VAL A 84 5.52 -1.85 7.66
C VAL A 84 6.69 -2.83 7.62
N LEU A 85 7.69 -2.62 6.74
CA LEU A 85 8.85 -3.50 6.61
C LEU A 85 9.68 -3.56 7.89
N ALA A 86 9.88 -2.42 8.58
CA ALA A 86 10.55 -2.38 9.88
C ALA A 86 9.79 -3.23 10.92
N LYS A 87 8.46 -3.05 11.03
CA LYS A 87 7.63 -3.83 11.97
C LYS A 87 7.48 -5.30 11.57
N ALA A 88 7.64 -5.62 10.29
CA ALA A 88 7.71 -7.01 9.81
C ALA A 88 9.07 -7.67 10.06
N GLY A 89 10.09 -6.90 10.49
CA GLY A 89 11.39 -7.42 10.89
C GLY A 89 12.45 -7.47 9.78
N TYR A 90 12.25 -6.78 8.66
CA TYR A 90 13.26 -6.72 7.58
C TYR A 90 14.49 -5.89 7.96
N PHE A 91 14.32 -4.89 8.84
CA PHE A 91 15.41 -4.05 9.37
C PHE A 91 15.00 -3.42 10.70
N SER A 92 15.98 -2.85 11.43
CA SER A 92 15.71 -2.21 12.73
C SER A 92 14.77 -1.00 12.59
N THR A 93 13.84 -0.85 13.52
CA THR A 93 12.95 0.31 13.60
C THR A 93 13.71 1.63 13.78
N ASP A 94 14.92 1.60 14.36
CA ASP A 94 15.74 2.80 14.53
C ASP A 94 16.15 3.44 13.20
N LEU A 95 16.23 2.61 12.15
CA LEU A 95 16.54 3.09 10.80
C LEU A 95 15.47 4.08 10.29
N LEU A 96 14.21 3.96 10.76
CA LEU A 96 13.12 4.85 10.35
C LEU A 96 13.43 6.33 10.59
N GLN A 97 14.22 6.64 11.62
CA GLN A 97 14.64 8.02 11.95
C GLN A 97 15.60 8.63 10.92
N THR A 98 16.08 7.82 9.98
CA THR A 98 16.99 8.26 8.92
C THR A 98 16.27 8.56 7.60
N LEU A 99 14.93 8.58 7.59
CA LEU A 99 14.14 8.84 6.39
C LEU A 99 14.66 10.07 5.64
N ARG A 100 14.97 9.92 4.34
CA ARG A 100 15.46 10.97 3.42
C ARG A 100 16.75 11.68 3.87
N LYS A 101 17.49 11.15 4.84
CA LYS A 101 18.84 11.65 5.17
C LYS A 101 19.85 11.16 4.14
N LEU A 102 20.94 11.90 4.00
CA LEU A 102 22.04 11.51 3.12
C LEU A 102 22.54 10.10 3.52
N ASP A 103 22.84 9.27 2.55
CA ASP A 103 23.29 7.88 2.68
C ASP A 103 22.27 6.90 3.30
N SER A 104 21.13 7.36 3.77
CA SER A 104 20.07 6.47 4.24
C SER A 104 19.50 5.61 3.10
N PRO A 105 19.23 4.31 3.33
CA PRO A 105 18.49 3.49 2.34
C PRO A 105 17.00 3.83 2.27
N LEU A 106 16.50 4.62 3.24
CA LEU A 106 15.10 5.08 3.28
C LEU A 106 14.93 6.35 2.44
N GLU A 107 15.00 6.18 1.14
CA GLU A 107 14.88 7.25 0.15
C GLU A 107 13.44 7.80 0.07
N GLY A 108 13.26 8.86 -0.70
CA GLY A 108 11.93 9.46 -0.90
C GLY A 108 10.91 8.56 -1.60
N HIS A 109 11.42 7.58 -2.35
CA HIS A 109 10.67 6.53 -3.03
C HIS A 109 11.37 5.18 -2.80
N PRO A 110 10.65 4.04 -2.85
CA PRO A 110 11.26 2.74 -2.60
C PRO A 110 12.34 2.39 -3.63
N ASN A 111 13.49 1.90 -3.14
CA ASN A 111 14.59 1.43 -3.97
C ASN A 111 14.93 -0.03 -3.60
N MET A 112 14.61 -0.96 -4.52
CA MET A 112 14.80 -2.40 -4.31
C MET A 112 16.26 -2.83 -4.18
N ARG A 113 17.21 -1.98 -4.62
CA ARG A 113 18.64 -2.28 -4.53
C ARG A 113 19.23 -1.91 -3.17
N ARG A 114 18.50 -1.13 -2.36
CA ARG A 114 19.03 -0.59 -1.10
C ARG A 114 18.35 -1.14 0.15
N LEU A 115 17.15 -1.72 0.00
CA LEU A 115 16.36 -2.13 1.16
C LEU A 115 15.74 -3.51 0.94
N PRO A 116 15.99 -4.50 1.85
CA PRO A 116 15.34 -5.80 1.77
C PRO A 116 13.82 -5.65 1.97
N GLY A 117 13.05 -6.50 1.30
CA GLY A 117 11.58 -6.47 1.33
C GLY A 117 10.94 -5.48 0.36
N VAL A 118 11.72 -4.60 -0.29
CA VAL A 118 11.25 -3.78 -1.41
C VAL A 118 11.33 -4.60 -2.70
N GLU A 119 10.18 -4.93 -3.28
CA GLU A 119 10.10 -5.81 -4.46
C GLU A 119 10.29 -5.08 -5.80
N ALA A 120 10.05 -3.76 -5.83
CA ALA A 120 10.27 -2.93 -6.99
C ALA A 120 10.65 -1.52 -6.59
N SER A 121 11.54 -0.89 -7.36
CA SER A 121 11.76 0.57 -7.27
C SER A 121 10.59 1.26 -7.96
N THR A 122 9.88 2.13 -7.23
CA THR A 122 8.68 2.82 -7.70
C THR A 122 8.76 4.32 -7.43
N GLY A 123 7.84 5.10 -8.00
CA GLY A 123 7.82 6.56 -7.89
C GLY A 123 7.33 7.22 -9.17
N SER A 124 7.67 6.66 -10.34
CA SER A 124 6.98 6.95 -11.59
C SER A 124 5.63 6.25 -11.55
N LEU A 125 4.53 7.01 -11.50
CA LEU A 125 3.19 6.47 -11.34
C LEU A 125 2.80 5.62 -12.57
N GLY A 126 1.89 4.68 -12.36
CA GLY A 126 1.39 3.75 -13.38
C GLY A 126 2.29 2.55 -13.67
N GLN A 127 3.56 2.53 -13.22
CA GLN A 127 4.52 1.49 -13.56
C GLN A 127 4.32 0.20 -12.75
N GLY A 128 3.90 0.33 -11.48
CA GLY A 128 3.89 -0.79 -10.53
C GLY A 128 2.99 -1.95 -10.95
N LEU A 129 1.84 -1.67 -11.60
CA LEU A 129 0.94 -2.74 -12.05
C LEU A 129 1.57 -3.58 -13.16
N SER A 130 2.26 -2.96 -14.13
CA SER A 130 3.00 -3.65 -15.19
C SER A 130 4.15 -4.50 -14.63
N ILE A 131 4.88 -3.97 -13.63
CA ILE A 131 5.91 -4.73 -12.92
C ILE A 131 5.27 -5.94 -12.21
N GLY A 132 4.11 -5.74 -11.57
CA GLY A 132 3.34 -6.81 -10.92
C GLY A 132 2.93 -7.92 -11.88
N ILE A 133 2.53 -7.58 -13.10
CA ILE A 133 2.25 -8.57 -14.16
C ILE A 133 3.49 -9.41 -14.46
N GLY A 134 4.65 -8.77 -14.60
CA GLY A 134 5.92 -9.47 -14.84
C GLY A 134 6.22 -10.47 -13.72
N HIS A 135 6.10 -10.08 -12.46
CA HIS A 135 6.25 -10.98 -11.33
C HIS A 135 5.21 -12.11 -11.31
N ALA A 136 3.93 -11.81 -11.60
CA ALA A 136 2.87 -12.81 -11.62
C ALA A 136 3.06 -13.85 -12.72
N LEU A 137 3.58 -13.47 -13.88
CA LEU A 137 3.95 -14.37 -14.96
C LEU A 137 5.18 -15.20 -14.59
N ALA A 138 6.20 -14.58 -14.01
CA ALA A 138 7.44 -15.28 -13.61
C ALA A 138 7.15 -16.38 -12.59
N THR A 139 6.34 -16.09 -11.54
CA THR A 139 5.98 -17.11 -10.55
C THR A 139 5.19 -18.27 -11.12
N ARG A 140 4.38 -18.03 -12.16
CA ARG A 140 3.68 -19.10 -12.91
C ARG A 140 4.64 -19.97 -13.72
N LEU A 141 5.60 -19.34 -14.42
CA LEU A 141 6.62 -20.06 -15.18
C LEU A 141 7.50 -20.92 -14.29
N ASP A 142 7.83 -20.41 -13.10
CA ASP A 142 8.61 -21.14 -12.10
C ASP A 142 7.80 -22.24 -11.38
N GLY A 143 6.48 -22.33 -11.59
CA GLY A 143 5.60 -23.29 -10.92
C GLY A 143 5.33 -22.93 -9.44
N PHE A 144 5.59 -21.70 -9.01
CA PHE A 144 5.35 -21.25 -7.65
C PHE A 144 3.89 -20.86 -7.45
N GLY A 145 3.36 -21.15 -6.25
CA GLY A 145 2.03 -20.72 -5.85
C GLY A 145 1.96 -19.30 -5.27
N SER A 146 2.93 -18.45 -5.63
CA SER A 146 3.07 -17.09 -5.09
C SER A 146 2.05 -16.15 -5.72
N ARG A 147 1.62 -15.19 -4.90
CA ARG A 147 0.74 -14.10 -5.30
C ARG A 147 1.50 -12.78 -5.38
N VAL A 148 0.98 -11.88 -6.20
CA VAL A 148 1.49 -10.53 -6.36
C VAL A 148 0.40 -9.54 -5.99
N TYR A 149 0.74 -8.60 -5.10
CA TYR A 149 -0.13 -7.55 -4.61
C TYR A 149 0.44 -6.20 -5.01
N VAL A 150 -0.38 -5.35 -5.62
CA VAL A 150 0.05 -4.02 -6.11
C VAL A 150 -0.86 -2.95 -5.54
N LEU A 151 -0.32 -2.02 -4.73
CA LEU A 151 -1.08 -0.90 -4.19
C LEU A 151 -0.86 0.34 -5.05
N THR A 152 -1.93 0.79 -5.71
CA THR A 152 -1.98 2.03 -6.50
C THR A 152 -2.72 3.13 -5.74
N GLY A 153 -2.59 4.38 -6.19
CA GLY A 153 -3.50 5.46 -5.81
C GLY A 153 -4.59 5.67 -6.87
N ASP A 154 -5.67 6.34 -6.49
CA ASP A 154 -6.75 6.72 -7.42
C ASP A 154 -6.27 7.70 -8.50
N GLY A 155 -5.55 8.75 -8.14
CA GLY A 155 -4.94 9.66 -9.13
C GLY A 155 -3.86 9.00 -10.00
N GLU A 156 -3.26 7.89 -9.55
CA GLU A 156 -2.35 7.09 -10.37
C GLU A 156 -3.07 6.40 -11.54
N LEU A 157 -4.38 6.15 -11.40
CA LEU A 157 -5.18 5.54 -12.46
C LEU A 157 -5.36 6.44 -13.69
N ASP A 158 -5.00 7.73 -13.60
CA ASP A 158 -4.97 8.65 -14.75
C ASP A 158 -3.89 8.24 -15.77
N GLU A 159 -2.88 7.47 -15.32
CA GLU A 159 -1.82 6.95 -16.20
C GLU A 159 -2.37 5.86 -17.14
N GLY A 160 -2.30 6.08 -18.45
CA GLY A 160 -2.79 5.14 -19.47
C GLY A 160 -2.20 3.74 -19.33
N GLN A 161 -0.94 3.64 -18.88
CA GLN A 161 -0.25 2.37 -18.67
C GLN A 161 -0.96 1.45 -17.65
N VAL A 162 -1.69 2.00 -16.66
CA VAL A 162 -2.48 1.20 -15.72
C VAL A 162 -3.54 0.40 -16.48
N TRP A 163 -4.21 1.03 -17.43
CA TRP A 163 -5.26 0.39 -18.22
C TRP A 163 -4.72 -0.59 -19.26
N GLU A 164 -3.56 -0.30 -19.85
CA GLU A 164 -2.82 -1.26 -20.70
C GLU A 164 -2.45 -2.51 -19.88
N ALA A 165 -1.94 -2.32 -18.66
CA ALA A 165 -1.63 -3.40 -17.73
C ALA A 165 -2.90 -4.18 -17.35
N ALA A 166 -4.02 -3.50 -17.08
CA ALA A 166 -5.28 -4.15 -16.74
C ALA A 166 -5.75 -5.10 -17.85
N MET A 167 -5.70 -4.66 -19.11
CA MET A 167 -6.04 -5.50 -20.27
C MET A 167 -5.07 -6.69 -20.42
N ALA A 168 -3.77 -6.48 -20.24
CA ALA A 168 -2.76 -7.52 -20.29
C ALA A 168 -2.96 -8.58 -19.21
N ALA A 169 -3.22 -8.17 -17.96
CA ALA A 169 -3.48 -9.10 -16.86
C ALA A 169 -4.67 -10.01 -17.13
N LYS A 170 -5.74 -9.47 -17.72
CA LYS A 170 -6.89 -10.26 -18.17
C LYS A 170 -6.54 -11.22 -19.28
N LYS A 171 -5.79 -10.76 -20.30
CA LYS A 171 -5.31 -11.60 -21.41
C LYS A 171 -4.59 -12.84 -20.90
N PHE A 172 -3.72 -12.67 -19.91
CA PHE A 172 -2.94 -13.75 -19.31
C PHE A 172 -3.67 -14.49 -18.18
N LYS A 173 -4.92 -14.11 -17.83
CA LYS A 173 -5.73 -14.72 -16.77
C LYS A 173 -4.96 -14.82 -15.45
N LEU A 174 -4.36 -13.70 -14.99
CA LEU A 174 -3.48 -13.67 -13.82
C LEU A 174 -4.28 -13.69 -12.52
N ASP A 175 -4.82 -14.84 -12.13
CA ASP A 175 -5.56 -15.03 -10.89
C ASP A 175 -4.67 -15.05 -9.62
N ASN A 176 -3.36 -14.94 -9.81
CA ASN A 176 -2.37 -14.70 -8.77
C ASN A 176 -1.97 -13.22 -8.63
N LEU A 177 -2.62 -12.30 -9.36
CA LEU A 177 -2.41 -10.85 -9.27
C LEU A 177 -3.62 -10.18 -8.60
N VAL A 178 -3.34 -9.38 -7.56
CA VAL A 178 -4.33 -8.57 -6.86
C VAL A 178 -3.87 -7.11 -6.88
N ALA A 179 -4.64 -6.23 -7.52
CA ALA A 179 -4.47 -4.80 -7.41
C ALA A 179 -5.32 -4.27 -6.25
N MET A 180 -4.80 -3.28 -5.53
CA MET A 180 -5.54 -2.50 -4.55
C MET A 180 -5.47 -1.04 -4.99
N VAL A 181 -6.62 -0.37 -5.02
CA VAL A 181 -6.71 1.07 -5.29
C VAL A 181 -7.01 1.78 -3.98
N ASP A 182 -6.08 2.60 -3.51
CA ASP A 182 -6.31 3.54 -2.41
C ASP A 182 -7.06 4.74 -2.97
N GLU A 183 -8.41 4.65 -2.98
CA GLU A 183 -9.29 5.70 -3.46
C GLU A 183 -9.54 6.72 -2.35
N ASN A 184 -8.56 7.61 -2.17
CA ASN A 184 -8.59 8.63 -1.13
C ASN A 184 -9.15 9.99 -1.60
N GLY A 185 -9.54 10.10 -2.86
CA GLY A 185 -10.19 11.26 -3.47
C GLY A 185 -9.25 12.40 -3.86
N TYR A 186 -7.93 12.25 -3.70
CA TYR A 186 -6.98 13.33 -3.95
C TYR A 186 -5.74 12.86 -4.73
N GLN A 187 -5.34 13.67 -5.69
CA GLN A 187 -4.03 13.59 -6.32
C GLN A 187 -3.18 14.83 -5.99
N GLN A 188 -2.02 14.99 -6.64
CA GLN A 188 -1.04 16.02 -6.29
C GLN A 188 -1.63 17.44 -6.32
N THR A 189 -2.44 17.76 -7.31
CA THR A 189 -2.92 19.11 -7.59
C THR A 189 -4.28 19.42 -7.00
N GLY A 190 -5.05 18.43 -6.57
CA GLY A 190 -6.38 18.63 -6.02
C GLY A 190 -7.21 17.36 -5.89
N PRO A 191 -8.52 17.52 -5.66
CA PRO A 191 -9.47 16.41 -5.68
C PRO A 191 -9.46 15.70 -7.04
N THR A 192 -9.46 14.38 -7.05
CA THR A 192 -9.50 13.59 -8.30
C THR A 192 -10.73 13.91 -9.15
N ALA A 193 -11.86 14.21 -8.49
CA ALA A 193 -13.09 14.64 -9.16
C ALA A 193 -12.95 15.94 -9.98
N GLU A 194 -12.03 16.81 -9.63
CA GLU A 194 -11.82 18.10 -10.28
C GLU A 194 -10.68 18.06 -11.30
N VAL A 195 -9.69 17.17 -11.10
CA VAL A 195 -8.52 17.07 -11.96
C VAL A 195 -8.79 16.16 -13.16
N LEU A 196 -9.11 14.89 -12.91
CA LEU A 196 -9.57 13.92 -13.91
C LEU A 196 -10.41 12.85 -13.23
N ASP A 197 -11.74 12.92 -13.41
CA ASP A 197 -12.66 12.01 -12.76
C ASP A 197 -12.83 10.70 -13.52
N LEU A 198 -12.24 9.65 -13.01
CA LEU A 198 -12.38 8.29 -13.56
C LEU A 198 -13.54 7.48 -12.95
N ARG A 199 -14.29 8.06 -12.01
CA ARG A 199 -15.40 7.34 -11.38
C ARG A 199 -16.60 7.12 -12.32
N PRO A 200 -17.37 6.07 -12.14
CA PRO A 200 -17.19 5.02 -11.15
C PRO A 200 -16.08 4.05 -11.54
N LEU A 201 -15.23 3.63 -10.59
CA LEU A 201 -14.07 2.76 -10.87
C LEU A 201 -14.49 1.31 -11.07
N LEU A 202 -15.41 0.78 -10.26
CA LEU A 202 -15.81 -0.63 -10.30
C LEU A 202 -16.17 -1.11 -11.71
N PRO A 203 -17.13 -0.48 -12.43
CA PRO A 203 -17.51 -0.94 -13.78
C PRO A 203 -16.37 -0.80 -14.81
N ARG A 204 -15.41 0.12 -14.61
CA ARG A 204 -14.23 0.24 -15.49
C ARG A 204 -13.31 -0.98 -15.35
N TRP A 205 -13.04 -1.41 -14.13
CA TRP A 205 -12.24 -2.61 -13.87
C TRP A 205 -12.97 -3.89 -14.31
N GLU A 206 -14.29 -3.97 -14.11
CA GLU A 206 -15.10 -5.08 -14.62
C GLU A 206 -15.09 -5.16 -16.15
N ALA A 207 -15.17 -4.01 -16.83
CA ALA A 207 -15.05 -3.95 -18.29
C ALA A 207 -13.69 -4.44 -18.80
N CYS A 208 -12.61 -4.22 -18.01
CA CYS A 208 -11.29 -4.82 -18.25
C CYS A 208 -11.25 -6.32 -17.91
N GLY A 209 -12.34 -6.91 -17.39
CA GLY A 209 -12.50 -8.33 -17.09
C GLY A 209 -11.88 -8.79 -15.77
N TRP A 210 -11.67 -7.86 -14.84
CA TRP A 210 -11.22 -8.15 -13.48
C TRP A 210 -12.38 -8.57 -12.57
N PHE A 211 -12.06 -9.28 -11.50
CA PHE A 211 -12.96 -9.42 -10.36
C PHE A 211 -12.79 -8.18 -9.48
N ALA A 212 -13.73 -7.26 -9.55
CA ALA A 212 -13.67 -6.00 -8.83
C ALA A 212 -14.53 -6.04 -7.55
N GLN A 213 -14.04 -5.37 -6.51
CA GLN A 213 -14.71 -5.24 -5.21
C GLN A 213 -14.53 -3.80 -4.72
N GLU A 214 -15.56 -3.21 -4.13
CA GLU A 214 -15.48 -1.96 -3.35
C GLU A 214 -15.64 -2.26 -1.88
N ILE A 215 -14.84 -1.57 -1.04
CA ILE A 215 -14.83 -1.74 0.41
C ILE A 215 -14.58 -0.42 1.13
N ASN A 216 -14.96 -0.32 2.40
CA ASN A 216 -14.41 0.68 3.29
C ASN A 216 -12.95 0.33 3.61
N GLY A 217 -12.00 1.11 3.09
CA GLY A 217 -10.56 0.86 3.24
C GLY A 217 -10.03 1.04 4.66
N HIS A 218 -10.82 1.64 5.57
CA HIS A 218 -10.47 1.80 6.99
C HIS A 218 -11.07 0.71 7.90
N GLU A 219 -11.87 -0.21 7.34
CA GLU A 219 -12.44 -1.32 8.08
C GLU A 219 -11.62 -2.60 7.86
N LEU A 220 -10.72 -2.94 8.79
CA LEU A 220 -9.84 -4.11 8.69
C LEU A 220 -10.60 -5.40 8.38
N LYS A 221 -11.82 -5.56 8.92
CA LYS A 221 -12.65 -6.73 8.64
C LYS A 221 -13.04 -6.83 7.17
N GLU A 222 -13.40 -5.70 6.54
CA GLU A 222 -13.73 -5.64 5.11
C GLU A 222 -12.50 -5.88 4.25
N VAL A 223 -11.37 -5.26 4.61
CA VAL A 223 -10.09 -5.45 3.92
C VAL A 223 -9.66 -6.91 3.92
N LEU A 224 -9.69 -7.59 5.07
CA LEU A 224 -9.36 -9.02 5.16
C LEU A 224 -10.31 -9.89 4.34
N ALA A 225 -11.61 -9.63 4.41
CA ALA A 225 -12.62 -10.36 3.63
C ALA A 225 -12.42 -10.19 2.12
N ALA A 226 -12.05 -8.98 1.67
CA ALA A 226 -11.77 -8.71 0.26
C ALA A 226 -10.53 -9.47 -0.24
N PHE A 227 -9.46 -9.53 0.55
CA PHE A 227 -8.30 -10.37 0.22
C PHE A 227 -8.64 -11.86 0.14
N GLN A 228 -9.48 -12.36 1.04
CA GLN A 228 -9.95 -13.77 1.01
C GLN A 228 -10.74 -14.07 -0.28
N LYS A 229 -11.66 -13.18 -0.68
CA LYS A 229 -12.41 -13.30 -1.93
C LYS A 229 -11.49 -13.24 -3.16
N ALA A 230 -10.50 -12.33 -3.15
CA ALA A 230 -9.49 -12.26 -4.20
C ALA A 230 -8.66 -13.55 -4.28
N ALA A 231 -8.31 -14.14 -3.14
CA ALA A 231 -7.59 -15.42 -3.09
C ALA A 231 -8.40 -16.60 -3.64
N ALA A 232 -9.70 -16.58 -3.47
CA ALA A 232 -10.62 -17.63 -3.97
C ALA A 232 -10.92 -17.46 -5.48
N THR A 233 -10.73 -16.26 -6.05
CA THR A 233 -11.00 -15.97 -7.46
C THR A 233 -10.05 -16.72 -8.37
N LYS A 234 -10.56 -17.35 -9.44
CA LYS A 234 -9.78 -18.12 -10.40
C LYS A 234 -10.01 -17.65 -11.83
N GLY A 235 -8.97 -17.79 -12.66
CA GLY A 235 -9.02 -17.53 -14.09
C GLY A 235 -9.09 -16.04 -14.49
N ARG A 236 -9.02 -15.12 -13.53
CA ARG A 236 -8.98 -13.67 -13.77
C ARG A 236 -8.30 -12.94 -12.63
N PRO A 237 -7.65 -11.79 -12.88
CA PRO A 237 -7.09 -10.95 -11.83
C PRO A 237 -8.18 -10.32 -10.94
N SER A 238 -7.79 -9.89 -9.74
CA SER A 238 -8.69 -9.24 -8.79
C SER A 238 -8.25 -7.81 -8.50
N VAL A 239 -9.21 -6.91 -8.32
CA VAL A 239 -8.98 -5.55 -7.84
C VAL A 239 -9.87 -5.26 -6.64
N ILE A 240 -9.29 -4.60 -5.64
CA ILE A 240 -9.96 -4.12 -4.44
C ILE A 240 -9.89 -2.58 -4.47
N ILE A 241 -11.02 -1.93 -4.69
CA ILE A 241 -11.16 -0.48 -4.62
C ILE A 241 -11.49 -0.16 -3.16
N ALA A 242 -10.53 0.40 -2.46
CA ALA A 242 -10.66 0.75 -1.06
C ALA A 242 -10.97 2.24 -0.93
N HIS A 243 -12.20 2.56 -0.56
CA HIS A 243 -12.60 3.92 -0.23
C HIS A 243 -11.93 4.32 1.07
N THR A 244 -11.05 5.29 0.99
CA THR A 244 -10.25 5.78 2.11
C THR A 244 -10.35 7.29 2.24
N VAL A 245 -9.83 7.82 3.33
CA VAL A 245 -9.72 9.26 3.56
C VAL A 245 -8.25 9.64 3.64
N LYS A 246 -7.82 10.55 2.78
CA LYS A 246 -6.46 11.04 2.78
C LYS A 246 -6.10 11.64 4.15
N GLY A 247 -5.04 11.11 4.77
CA GLY A 247 -4.60 11.55 6.09
C GLY A 247 -5.38 10.97 7.27
N TYR A 248 -6.27 9.98 7.05
CA TYR A 248 -6.96 9.32 8.17
C TYR A 248 -5.97 8.74 9.20
N PRO A 249 -6.19 8.91 10.51
CA PRO A 249 -7.34 9.52 11.18
C PRO A 249 -7.13 10.99 11.58
N ILE A 250 -6.05 11.66 11.17
CA ILE A 250 -5.66 13.00 11.63
C ILE A 250 -6.34 14.14 10.85
N THR A 251 -7.59 13.95 10.46
CA THR A 251 -8.33 14.92 9.64
C THR A 251 -8.55 16.25 10.33
N ASP A 252 -8.71 16.27 11.66
CA ASP A 252 -8.89 17.49 12.45
C ASP A 252 -7.61 18.35 12.50
N VAL A 253 -6.43 17.69 12.46
CA VAL A 253 -5.14 18.39 12.38
C VAL A 253 -4.93 19.03 11.02
N LEU A 254 -5.39 18.37 9.94
CA LEU A 254 -5.27 18.86 8.58
C LEU A 254 -6.26 19.99 8.26
N GLY A 255 -7.41 20.02 8.96
CA GLY A 255 -8.46 21.01 8.72
C GLY A 255 -9.03 20.94 7.31
N SER A 256 -9.22 22.09 6.66
CA SER A 256 -9.74 22.17 5.29
C SER A 256 -8.71 21.84 4.20
N ASP A 257 -7.40 21.84 4.53
CA ASP A 257 -6.33 21.50 3.57
C ASP A 257 -6.08 20.00 3.55
N MET A 258 -7.03 19.24 3.02
CA MET A 258 -6.90 17.78 2.91
C MET A 258 -5.81 17.34 1.94
N ASN A 259 -5.38 18.23 1.04
CA ASN A 259 -4.33 17.92 0.05
C ASN A 259 -2.92 18.21 0.58
N TYR A 260 -2.58 17.67 1.74
CA TYR A 260 -1.21 17.72 2.31
C TYR A 260 -0.23 16.83 1.51
N HIS A 261 -0.25 16.95 0.18
CA HIS A 261 0.54 16.09 -0.69
C HIS A 261 2.01 16.54 -0.69
N GLY A 262 2.92 15.64 -0.30
CA GLY A 262 4.36 15.92 -0.26
C GLY A 262 4.82 16.88 0.85
N LYS A 263 3.95 17.22 1.79
CA LYS A 263 4.21 18.19 2.86
C LYS A 263 4.23 17.50 4.23
N ALA A 264 5.34 17.60 4.94
CA ALA A 264 5.44 17.12 6.32
C ALA A 264 4.66 18.02 7.27
N LEU A 265 4.21 17.45 8.40
CA LEU A 265 3.59 18.24 9.47
C LEU A 265 4.64 19.06 10.21
N SER A 266 4.23 20.24 10.76
CA SER A 266 5.06 20.93 11.75
C SER A 266 5.16 20.11 13.04
N PRO A 267 6.16 20.36 13.92
CA PRO A 267 6.26 19.67 15.20
C PRO A 267 4.98 19.77 16.05
N GLU A 268 4.32 20.94 16.05
CA GLU A 268 3.08 21.19 16.78
C GLU A 268 1.91 20.40 16.18
N GLN A 269 1.79 20.38 14.86
CA GLN A 269 0.80 19.56 14.16
C GLN A 269 1.04 18.06 14.39
N ALA A 270 2.29 17.62 14.35
CA ALA A 270 2.64 16.23 14.61
C ALA A 270 2.27 15.80 16.04
N LYS A 271 2.51 16.66 17.05
CA LYS A 271 2.10 16.39 18.43
C LYS A 271 0.58 16.20 18.54
N ARG A 272 -0.20 17.08 17.89
CA ARG A 272 -1.67 16.96 17.86
C ARG A 272 -2.11 15.69 17.11
N ALA A 273 -1.48 15.39 15.96
CA ALA A 273 -1.76 14.20 15.19
C ALA A 273 -1.52 12.91 15.98
N LEU A 274 -0.44 12.84 16.76
CA LEU A 274 -0.14 11.71 17.64
C LEU A 274 -1.21 11.55 18.73
N GLN A 275 -1.70 12.65 19.30
CA GLN A 275 -2.80 12.62 20.28
C GLN A 275 -4.11 12.13 19.64
N GLU A 276 -4.42 12.57 18.43
CA GLU A 276 -5.61 12.14 17.70
C GLU A 276 -5.55 10.65 17.36
N ILE A 277 -4.36 10.14 16.94
CA ILE A 277 -4.14 8.72 16.73
C ILE A 277 -4.33 7.91 18.03
N ASP A 278 -3.91 8.44 19.16
CA ASP A 278 -4.07 7.75 20.46
C ASP A 278 -5.51 7.70 20.95
N ALA A 279 -6.30 8.71 20.62
CA ALA A 279 -7.70 8.79 21.03
C ALA A 279 -8.65 7.86 20.26
N ARG A 280 -8.20 7.34 19.11
CA ARG A 280 -8.94 6.40 18.25
C ARG A 280 -8.32 5.01 18.33
#